data_e93822454688a8fc924578901acd5c85
#
_entry.id   e93822454688a8fc924578901acd5c85
#
_cell.length_a   1.000
_cell.length_b   1.000
_cell.length_c   1.000
_cell.angle_alpha   90.00
_cell.angle_beta   90.00
_cell.angle_gamma   90.00
#
_symmetry.space_group_name_H-M   'P 1'
#
loop_
_entity.id
_entity.type
_entity.pdbx_description
1 polymer ?
#
loop_
_entity_poly.entity_id
_entity_poly.type
_entity_poly.pdbx_seq_one_letter_code
_entity_poly.pdbx_strand_id
1 'polypeptide(L)'
;DAAGGRLENQIRRPAPSFFQARFRNPAAVADKDYILACLGQPDVALLDTRSPAEYAGLDQRAAWGGHIPGAVNLQWTDAMDPQRQLRFQPDPVLRALLERRGVTPDKEVIVYCQTHHRSAHTYWALRYLGYPRVRGYPGAWSEWGNDPGLPVEV
;
A
#
# COMPACT_ATOMS: atom_id res chain seq x y z
N ASP A 1 -2.69 29.57 2.17
CA ASP A 1 -3.17 28.23 2.46
C ASP A 1 -4.68 28.19 2.32
N ALA A 2 -5.22 27.25 1.51
CA ALA A 2 -6.66 27.13 1.22
C ALA A 2 -7.51 26.78 2.45
N ALA A 3 -6.88 26.32 3.54
CA ALA A 3 -7.53 25.98 4.81
C ALA A 3 -7.34 27.05 5.91
N GLY A 4 -6.72 28.21 5.58
CA GLY A 4 -6.47 29.29 6.54
C GLY A 4 -5.41 28.98 7.58
N GLY A 5 -4.64 27.91 7.41
CA GLY A 5 -3.57 27.54 8.32
C GLY A 5 -2.41 28.52 8.31
N ARG A 6 -1.83 28.80 9.46
CA ARG A 6 -0.62 29.64 9.59
C ARG A 6 0.58 28.90 9.05
N LEU A 7 1.32 29.52 8.13
CA LEU A 7 2.58 29.00 7.62
C LEU A 7 3.77 29.50 8.46
N GLU A 8 4.71 28.61 8.75
CA GLU A 8 5.98 28.96 9.40
C GLU A 8 7.14 28.61 8.46
N ASN A 9 8.12 29.49 8.38
CA ASN A 9 9.35 29.31 7.62
C ASN A 9 10.58 29.05 8.50
N GLN A 10 10.38 28.96 9.82
CA GLN A 10 11.45 28.67 10.77
C GLN A 10 11.52 27.18 11.08
N ILE A 11 12.71 26.61 10.97
CA ILE A 11 12.98 25.25 11.41
C ILE A 11 13.02 25.22 12.93
N ARG A 12 12.01 24.66 13.56
CA ARG A 12 12.02 24.39 15.00
C ARG A 12 12.76 23.10 15.28
N ARG A 13 13.81 23.16 16.10
CA ARG A 13 14.47 21.97 16.63
C ARG A 13 13.84 21.66 17.99
N PRO A 14 13.07 20.54 18.11
CA PRO A 14 12.52 20.14 19.40
C PRO A 14 13.66 19.77 20.37
N ALA A 15 13.42 19.95 21.65
CA ALA A 15 14.34 19.45 22.67
C ALA A 15 14.39 17.91 22.61
N PRO A 16 15.53 17.29 22.95
CA PRO A 16 15.61 15.84 23.08
C PRO A 16 14.57 15.32 24.07
N SER A 17 13.99 14.15 23.76
CA SER A 17 13.01 13.50 24.63
C SER A 17 13.41 12.06 24.92
N PHE A 18 12.92 11.51 26.04
CA PHE A 18 13.08 10.09 26.38
C PHE A 18 11.98 9.22 25.79
N PHE A 19 11.45 9.60 24.62
CA PHE A 19 10.39 8.83 23.94
C PHE A 19 10.92 7.45 23.54
N GLN A 20 10.21 6.40 23.98
CA GLN A 20 10.45 5.02 23.57
C GLN A 20 9.31 4.57 22.66
N ALA A 21 9.64 4.28 21.41
CA ALA A 21 8.67 3.70 20.47
C ALA A 21 8.28 2.28 20.91
N ARG A 22 6.97 1.99 20.94
CA ARG A 22 6.44 0.65 21.14
C ARG A 22 5.55 0.29 19.98
N PHE A 23 5.82 -0.86 19.38
CA PHE A 23 4.97 -1.40 18.32
C PHE A 23 3.67 -1.94 18.94
N ARG A 24 2.55 -1.21 18.75
CA ARG A 24 1.27 -1.50 19.42
C ARG A 24 0.31 -2.34 18.58
N ASN A 25 0.49 -2.39 17.26
CA ASN A 25 -0.45 -3.06 16.37
C ASN A 25 0.28 -3.98 15.38
N PRO A 26 0.67 -5.19 15.80
CA PRO A 26 1.28 -6.19 14.90
C PRO A 26 0.35 -6.57 13.72
N ALA A 27 -0.97 -6.49 13.91
CA ALA A 27 -1.94 -6.76 12.84
C ALA A 27 -1.94 -5.70 11.70
N ALA A 28 -1.21 -4.60 11.84
CA ALA A 28 -1.03 -3.62 10.76
C ALA A 28 0.03 -4.04 9.73
N VAL A 29 0.80 -5.10 10.01
CA VAL A 29 1.92 -5.57 9.18
C VAL A 29 1.69 -7.01 8.75
N ALA A 30 2.01 -7.30 7.48
CA ALA A 30 2.20 -8.65 6.96
C ALA A 30 3.68 -8.81 6.60
N ASP A 31 4.27 -9.96 6.88
CA ASP A 31 5.55 -10.41 6.35
C ASP A 31 5.34 -11.39 5.18
N LYS A 32 6.43 -11.82 4.56
CA LYS A 32 6.37 -12.73 3.41
C LYS A 32 5.74 -14.08 3.76
N ASP A 33 5.99 -14.60 4.94
CA ASP A 33 5.47 -15.91 5.37
C ASP A 33 3.96 -15.83 5.58
N TYR A 34 3.47 -14.73 6.16
CA TYR A 34 2.05 -14.46 6.28
C TYR A 34 1.37 -14.38 4.90
N ILE A 35 1.96 -13.66 3.95
CA ILE A 35 1.43 -13.52 2.60
C ILE A 35 1.42 -14.87 1.89
N LEU A 36 2.50 -15.64 2.00
CA LEU A 36 2.60 -16.97 1.39
C LEU A 36 1.49 -17.91 1.90
N ALA A 37 1.18 -17.84 3.20
CA ALA A 37 0.08 -18.60 3.80
C ALA A 37 -1.32 -18.14 3.37
N CYS A 38 -1.45 -16.89 2.88
CA CYS A 38 -2.72 -16.30 2.43
C CYS A 38 -2.97 -16.41 0.92
N LEU A 39 -2.00 -16.91 0.13
CA LEU A 39 -2.16 -17.00 -1.32
C LEU A 39 -3.39 -17.82 -1.70
N GLY A 40 -4.21 -17.29 -2.60
CA GLY A 40 -5.42 -17.94 -3.09
C GLY A 40 -6.61 -17.96 -2.13
N GLN A 41 -6.50 -17.35 -0.95
CA GLN A 41 -7.62 -17.28 -0.01
C GLN A 41 -8.66 -16.25 -0.46
N PRO A 42 -9.95 -16.59 -0.57
CA PRO A 42 -10.98 -15.73 -1.14
C PRO A 42 -11.30 -14.50 -0.27
N ASP A 43 -11.01 -14.55 1.03
CA ASP A 43 -11.24 -13.49 2.00
C ASP A 43 -10.03 -12.56 2.17
N VAL A 44 -8.97 -12.75 1.37
CA VAL A 44 -7.77 -11.89 1.32
C VAL A 44 -7.65 -11.26 -0.06
N ALA A 45 -7.35 -9.98 -0.10
CA ALA A 45 -7.03 -9.23 -1.31
C ALA A 45 -5.59 -8.71 -1.24
N LEU A 46 -4.74 -9.14 -2.16
CA LEU A 46 -3.40 -8.58 -2.34
C LEU A 46 -3.48 -7.40 -3.31
N LEU A 47 -3.01 -6.23 -2.90
CA LEU A 47 -3.08 -5.00 -3.69
C LEU A 47 -1.68 -4.46 -3.98
N ASP A 48 -1.25 -4.62 -5.23
CA ASP A 48 -0.02 -4.02 -5.75
C ASP A 48 -0.28 -2.57 -6.16
N THR A 49 0.45 -1.65 -5.54
CA THR A 49 0.27 -0.22 -5.79
C THR A 49 1.39 0.38 -6.66
N ARG A 50 2.19 -0.46 -7.30
CA ARG A 50 3.19 -0.06 -8.29
C ARG A 50 2.52 0.38 -9.60
N SER A 51 3.33 0.86 -10.55
CA SER A 51 2.83 1.14 -11.89
C SER A 51 2.36 -0.15 -12.60
N PRO A 52 1.46 -0.04 -13.59
CA PRO A 52 1.07 -1.19 -14.41
C PRO A 52 2.26 -1.88 -15.10
N ALA A 53 3.29 -1.11 -15.51
CA ALA A 53 4.50 -1.66 -16.12
C ALA A 53 5.34 -2.48 -15.13
N GLU A 54 5.47 -2.04 -13.87
CA GLU A 54 6.13 -2.81 -12.81
C GLU A 54 5.35 -4.10 -12.50
N TYR A 55 4.01 -4.00 -12.41
CA TYR A 55 3.13 -5.12 -12.14
C TYR A 55 3.19 -6.20 -13.23
N ALA A 56 3.20 -5.79 -14.50
CA ALA A 56 3.30 -6.69 -15.65
C ALA A 56 4.73 -7.18 -15.95
N GLY A 57 5.72 -6.86 -15.10
CA GLY A 57 7.11 -7.27 -15.31
C GLY A 57 7.85 -6.52 -16.42
N LEU A 58 7.23 -5.50 -17.03
CA LEU A 58 7.84 -4.69 -18.11
C LEU A 58 8.86 -3.66 -17.58
N ASP A 59 8.70 -3.19 -16.34
CA ASP A 59 9.67 -2.38 -15.60
C ASP A 59 10.21 -3.21 -14.43
N GLN A 60 11.26 -3.97 -14.69
CA GLN A 60 11.84 -4.91 -13.72
C GLN A 60 12.77 -4.19 -12.74
N ARG A 61 12.44 -4.23 -11.43
CA ARG A 61 13.18 -3.58 -10.34
C ARG A 61 13.65 -4.53 -9.25
N ALA A 62 13.65 -5.83 -9.53
CA ALA A 62 14.15 -6.91 -8.70
C ALA A 62 14.73 -8.00 -9.59
N ALA A 63 15.20 -9.11 -9.03
CA ALA A 63 15.69 -10.25 -9.80
C ALA A 63 14.62 -10.83 -10.74
N TRP A 64 13.34 -10.76 -10.31
CA TRP A 64 12.18 -11.16 -11.10
C TRP A 64 11.30 -9.95 -11.45
N GLY A 65 10.71 -9.94 -12.65
CA GLY A 65 9.61 -9.07 -13.04
C GLY A 65 8.27 -9.71 -12.71
N GLY A 66 7.19 -8.91 -12.67
CA GLY A 66 5.84 -9.40 -12.36
C GLY A 66 5.35 -8.99 -10.97
N HIS A 67 4.49 -9.82 -10.35
CA HIS A 67 3.81 -9.49 -9.10
C HIS A 67 3.58 -10.74 -8.23
N ILE A 68 3.12 -10.55 -7.00
CA ILE A 68 2.73 -11.64 -6.09
C ILE A 68 1.49 -12.32 -6.67
N PRO A 69 1.45 -13.67 -6.78
CA PRO A 69 0.33 -14.39 -7.39
C PRO A 69 -1.03 -14.01 -6.81
N GLY A 70 -1.99 -13.74 -7.72
CA GLY A 70 -3.33 -13.32 -7.36
C GLY A 70 -3.46 -11.87 -6.89
N ALA A 71 -2.39 -11.09 -6.88
CA ALA A 71 -2.47 -9.66 -6.57
C ALA A 71 -3.19 -8.90 -7.70
N VAL A 72 -3.93 -7.87 -7.32
CA VAL A 72 -4.55 -6.93 -8.26
C VAL A 72 -3.78 -5.61 -8.26
N ASN A 73 -3.76 -4.92 -9.40
CA ASN A 73 -3.03 -3.65 -9.51
C ASN A 73 -3.96 -2.44 -9.38
N LEU A 74 -3.58 -1.51 -8.52
CA LEU A 74 -4.11 -0.14 -8.47
C LEU A 74 -2.94 0.80 -8.19
N GLN A 75 -2.47 1.49 -9.21
CA GLN A 75 -1.38 2.44 -9.04
C GLN A 75 -1.73 3.49 -7.97
N TRP A 76 -0.82 3.73 -7.03
CA TRP A 76 -1.07 4.60 -5.88
C TRP A 76 -1.52 6.02 -6.26
N THR A 77 -1.08 6.53 -7.43
CA THR A 77 -1.48 7.83 -7.95
C THR A 77 -2.94 7.91 -8.37
N ASP A 78 -3.58 6.77 -8.69
CA ASP A 78 -4.99 6.74 -9.08
C ASP A 78 -5.92 7.10 -7.92
N ALA A 79 -5.41 6.99 -6.69
CA ALA A 79 -6.12 7.44 -5.49
C ALA A 79 -6.07 8.95 -5.28
N MET A 80 -5.31 9.68 -6.10
CA MET A 80 -5.13 11.14 -5.98
C MET A 80 -5.88 11.89 -7.07
N ASP A 81 -6.40 13.06 -6.72
CA ASP A 81 -7.05 13.98 -7.65
C ASP A 81 -6.08 15.10 -8.05
N PRO A 82 -5.55 15.09 -9.28
CA PRO A 82 -4.62 16.12 -9.75
C PRO A 82 -5.26 17.51 -9.84
N GLN A 83 -6.58 17.60 -9.99
CA GLN A 83 -7.32 18.87 -10.04
C GLN A 83 -7.56 19.45 -8.63
N ARG A 84 -7.36 18.63 -7.58
CA ARG A 84 -7.54 19.00 -6.18
C ARG A 84 -6.23 18.93 -5.37
N GLN A 85 -5.13 19.38 -5.98
CA GLN A 85 -3.82 19.44 -5.30
C GLN A 85 -3.33 18.07 -4.80
N LEU A 86 -3.58 17.01 -5.55
CA LEU A 86 -3.21 15.64 -5.23
C LEU A 86 -3.82 15.11 -3.90
N ARG A 87 -4.94 15.66 -3.46
CA ARG A 87 -5.73 15.11 -2.36
C ARG A 87 -6.35 13.78 -2.79
N PHE A 88 -6.78 13.00 -1.82
CA PHE A 88 -7.54 11.79 -2.14
C PHE A 88 -8.74 12.11 -3.05
N GLN A 89 -8.99 11.23 -4.01
CA GLN A 89 -10.23 11.21 -4.76
C GLN A 89 -11.44 11.20 -3.80
N PRO A 90 -12.61 11.69 -4.21
CA PRO A 90 -13.82 11.55 -3.41
C PRO A 90 -14.11 10.08 -3.04
N ASP A 91 -14.62 9.86 -1.83
CA ASP A 91 -14.90 8.51 -1.31
C ASP A 91 -15.62 7.57 -2.28
N PRO A 92 -16.69 8.00 -3.00
CA PRO A 92 -17.36 7.12 -3.97
C PRO A 92 -16.44 6.68 -5.11
N VAL A 93 -15.54 7.55 -5.54
CA VAL A 93 -14.56 7.25 -6.62
C VAL A 93 -13.54 6.23 -6.12
N LEU A 94 -12.96 6.45 -4.93
CA LEU A 94 -12.02 5.52 -4.32
C LEU A 94 -12.63 4.13 -4.11
N ARG A 95 -13.86 4.07 -3.58
CA ARG A 95 -14.57 2.80 -3.39
C ARG A 95 -14.78 2.08 -4.72
N ALA A 96 -15.26 2.77 -5.74
CA ALA A 96 -15.46 2.17 -7.06
C ALA A 96 -14.15 1.66 -7.70
N LEU A 97 -13.01 2.33 -7.50
CA LEU A 97 -11.70 1.89 -7.96
C LEU A 97 -11.26 0.58 -7.29
N LEU A 98 -11.53 0.45 -6.00
CA LEU A 98 -11.18 -0.75 -5.21
C LEU A 98 -12.12 -1.91 -5.51
N GLU A 99 -13.43 -1.67 -5.49
CA GLU A 99 -14.47 -2.69 -5.71
C GLU A 99 -14.37 -3.36 -7.08
N ARG A 100 -14.08 -2.59 -8.15
CA ARG A 100 -13.84 -3.14 -9.49
C ARG A 100 -12.67 -4.13 -9.55
N ARG A 101 -11.80 -4.11 -8.57
CA ARG A 101 -10.65 -5.02 -8.40
C ARG A 101 -10.89 -6.11 -7.37
N GLY A 102 -12.11 -6.21 -6.86
CA GLY A 102 -12.47 -7.18 -5.81
C GLY A 102 -11.86 -6.86 -4.45
N VAL A 103 -11.40 -5.61 -4.24
CA VAL A 103 -10.90 -5.10 -2.95
C VAL A 103 -12.08 -4.48 -2.21
N THR A 104 -12.70 -5.27 -1.33
CA THR A 104 -13.93 -4.93 -0.61
C THR A 104 -13.72 -4.93 0.90
N PRO A 105 -14.54 -4.19 1.70
CA PRO A 105 -14.34 -4.06 3.15
C PRO A 105 -14.48 -5.35 3.96
N ASP A 106 -15.14 -6.36 3.43
CA ASP A 106 -15.29 -7.69 4.04
C ASP A 106 -14.01 -8.52 3.97
N LYS A 107 -13.08 -8.17 3.08
CA LYS A 107 -11.80 -8.86 2.94
C LYS A 107 -10.71 -8.25 3.83
N GLU A 108 -9.71 -9.04 4.13
CA GLU A 108 -8.42 -8.52 4.59
C GLU A 108 -7.63 -8.01 3.37
N VAL A 109 -7.16 -6.77 3.43
CA VAL A 109 -6.41 -6.16 2.33
C VAL A 109 -4.95 -6.03 2.72
N ILE A 110 -4.06 -6.66 1.94
CA ILE A 110 -2.61 -6.54 2.10
C ILE A 110 -2.07 -5.68 0.97
N VAL A 111 -1.45 -4.56 1.32
CA VAL A 111 -0.93 -3.60 0.35
C VAL A 111 0.59 -3.64 0.26
N TYR A 112 1.13 -3.64 -0.94
CA TYR A 112 2.57 -3.55 -1.18
C TYR A 112 2.91 -2.67 -2.39
N CYS A 113 4.16 -2.28 -2.50
CA CYS A 113 4.74 -1.66 -3.70
C CYS A 113 6.18 -2.15 -3.89
N GLN A 114 7.12 -1.29 -4.28
CA GLN A 114 8.53 -1.69 -4.37
C GLN A 114 9.21 -1.79 -3.00
N THR A 115 8.95 -0.81 -2.09
CA THR A 115 9.61 -0.66 -0.77
C THR A 115 8.65 -0.13 0.30
N HIS A 116 7.35 -0.34 0.13
CA HIS A 116 6.25 0.08 0.99
C HIS A 116 6.01 1.60 1.13
N HIS A 117 6.77 2.49 0.50
CA HIS A 117 6.50 3.93 0.56
C HIS A 117 5.19 4.31 -0.15
N ARG A 118 5.02 3.90 -1.41
CA ARG A 118 3.80 4.17 -2.19
C ARG A 118 2.58 3.46 -1.61
N SER A 119 2.75 2.23 -1.17
CA SER A 119 1.66 1.44 -0.58
C SER A 119 1.26 1.93 0.82
N ALA A 120 2.13 2.63 1.55
CA ALA A 120 1.74 3.29 2.80
C ALA A 120 0.66 4.37 2.56
N HIS A 121 0.72 5.11 1.43
CA HIS A 121 -0.34 6.03 1.03
C HIS A 121 -1.67 5.29 0.81
N THR A 122 -1.66 4.18 0.08
CA THR A 122 -2.86 3.36 -0.16
C THR A 122 -3.38 2.71 1.11
N TYR A 123 -2.48 2.27 2.02
CA TYR A 123 -2.86 1.79 3.35
C TYR A 123 -3.73 2.83 4.08
N TRP A 124 -3.29 4.09 4.10
CA TRP A 124 -4.04 5.16 4.76
C TRP A 124 -5.32 5.52 4.02
N ALA A 125 -5.37 5.43 2.69
CA ALA A 125 -6.61 5.59 1.93
C ALA A 125 -7.66 4.54 2.32
N LEU A 126 -7.27 3.27 2.43
CA LEU A 126 -8.15 2.18 2.89
C LEU A 126 -8.62 2.40 4.33
N ARG A 127 -7.71 2.80 5.24
CA ARG A 127 -8.08 3.11 6.63
C ARG A 127 -9.04 4.30 6.72
N TYR A 128 -8.83 5.33 5.93
CA TYR A 128 -9.71 6.49 5.80
C TYR A 128 -11.13 6.08 5.33
N LEU A 129 -11.21 5.18 4.36
CA LEU A 129 -12.47 4.62 3.86
C LEU A 129 -13.15 3.65 4.85
N GLY A 130 -12.55 3.35 6.01
CA GLY A 130 -13.11 2.49 7.04
C GLY A 130 -12.91 0.99 6.84
N TYR A 131 -11.95 0.58 5.98
CA TYR A 131 -11.61 -0.85 5.86
C TYR A 131 -11.08 -1.37 7.20
N PRO A 132 -11.70 -2.42 7.78
CA PRO A 132 -11.36 -2.85 9.14
C PRO A 132 -10.04 -3.62 9.21
N ARG A 133 -9.73 -4.42 8.18
CA ARG A 133 -8.57 -5.31 8.11
C ARG A 133 -7.64 -4.90 6.98
N VAL A 134 -6.61 -4.10 7.31
CA VAL A 134 -5.60 -3.64 6.34
C VAL A 134 -4.23 -3.89 6.93
N ARG A 135 -3.35 -4.53 6.14
CA ARG A 135 -1.94 -4.73 6.46
C ARG A 135 -1.04 -4.10 5.41
N GLY A 136 0.08 -3.57 5.83
CA GLY A 136 1.17 -3.19 4.95
C GLY A 136 2.23 -4.30 4.90
N TYR A 137 2.83 -4.51 3.73
CA TYR A 137 3.98 -5.41 3.59
C TYR A 137 5.27 -4.59 3.43
N PRO A 138 6.08 -4.42 4.50
CA PRO A 138 7.31 -3.60 4.44
C PRO A 138 8.40 -4.17 3.55
N GLY A 139 8.58 -5.50 3.49
CA GLY A 139 9.54 -6.15 2.59
C GLY A 139 9.23 -5.88 1.11
N ALA A 140 7.94 -5.81 0.80
CA ALA A 140 7.43 -5.40 -0.51
C ALA A 140 8.02 -6.22 -1.67
N TRP A 141 7.97 -5.68 -2.90
CA TRP A 141 8.56 -6.36 -4.06
C TRP A 141 10.09 -6.46 -3.98
N SER A 142 10.73 -5.54 -3.26
CA SER A 142 12.19 -5.60 -3.04
C SER A 142 12.63 -6.83 -2.25
N GLU A 143 11.79 -7.39 -1.41
CA GLU A 143 12.04 -8.68 -0.74
C GLU A 143 11.51 -9.83 -1.62
N TRP A 144 10.23 -9.79 -2.00
CA TRP A 144 9.55 -10.87 -2.72
C TRP A 144 10.19 -11.20 -4.07
N GLY A 145 10.41 -10.20 -4.92
CA GLY A 145 10.96 -10.35 -6.28
C GLY A 145 12.46 -10.65 -6.32
N ASN A 146 13.15 -10.68 -5.17
CA ASN A 146 14.54 -11.10 -5.04
C ASN A 146 14.71 -12.45 -4.33
N ASP A 147 13.65 -13.06 -3.84
CA ASP A 147 13.69 -14.37 -3.21
C ASP A 147 13.34 -15.46 -4.23
N PRO A 148 14.31 -16.32 -4.64
CA PRO A 148 14.06 -17.37 -5.64
C PRO A 148 13.12 -18.48 -5.16
N GLY A 149 12.84 -18.55 -3.86
CA GLY A 149 11.91 -19.51 -3.25
C GLY A 149 10.45 -19.06 -3.28
N LEU A 150 10.16 -17.81 -3.70
CA LEU A 150 8.82 -17.27 -3.70
C LEU A 150 8.18 -17.29 -5.10
N PRO A 151 6.87 -17.59 -5.21
CA PRO A 151 6.19 -17.63 -6.50
C PRO A 151 5.99 -16.22 -7.07
N VAL A 152 6.06 -16.12 -8.38
CA VAL A 152 5.83 -14.89 -9.15
C VAL A 152 4.84 -15.15 -10.27
N GLU A 153 3.95 -14.19 -10.51
CA GLU A 153 3.01 -14.15 -11.63
C GLU A 153 3.35 -12.96 -12.54
N VAL A 154 3.17 -13.13 -13.89
CA VAL A 154 3.45 -12.13 -14.92
C VAL A 154 2.23 -11.94 -15.80
#